data_09da9b7826fc245a45d5ea9281fbffcd
#
_entry.id   09da9b7826fc245a45d5ea9281fbffcd
#
_cell.length_a   1.000
_cell.length_b   1.000
_cell.length_c   1.000
_cell.angle_alpha   90.00
_cell.angle_beta   90.00
_cell.angle_gamma   90.00
#
_symmetry.space_group_name_H-M   'P 1'
#
loop_
_entity.id
_entity.type
_entity.pdbx_description
1 polymer ?
#
loop_
_entity_poly.entity_id
_entity_poly.type
_entity_poly.pdbx_seq_one_letter_code
_entity_poly.pdbx_strand_id
1 'polypeptide(L)'
;LISTMNDYSNFCIMLLNGGIYKGKRILSEKSIVVMTKKYSSSYPEEEYADVSKLGFNYGFSMFVLDNPLIDGTGSTKGIYGWSGYHGTHFWIDPTKKMFGLFMSRHRQSESNIDVQKELRRAVYKNAN
;
A
#
# COMPACT_ATOMS: atom_id res chain seq x y z
N LEU A 1 -2.07 -15.32 7.43
CA LEU A 1 -0.88 -15.57 6.63
C LEU A 1 0.36 -15.27 7.47
N ILE A 2 1.34 -16.17 7.47
CA ILE A 2 2.66 -15.99 8.08
C ILE A 2 3.68 -15.96 6.95
N SER A 3 4.59 -14.99 6.97
CA SER A 3 5.62 -14.81 5.94
C SER A 3 6.90 -14.27 6.54
N THR A 4 7.98 -14.26 5.76
CA THR A 4 9.24 -13.59 6.10
C THR A 4 9.37 -12.27 5.34
N MET A 5 10.28 -11.41 5.80
CA MET A 5 10.62 -10.16 5.10
C MET A 5 11.05 -10.44 3.65
N ASN A 6 11.90 -11.46 3.45
CA ASN A 6 12.41 -11.81 2.12
C ASN A 6 11.30 -12.31 1.18
N ASP A 7 10.44 -13.22 1.66
CA ASP A 7 9.36 -13.75 0.82
C ASP A 7 8.35 -12.68 0.45
N TYR A 8 8.00 -11.82 1.41
CA TYR A 8 7.07 -10.72 1.15
C TYR A 8 7.69 -9.66 0.23
N SER A 9 9.00 -9.42 0.31
CA SER A 9 9.72 -8.56 -0.65
C SER A 9 9.62 -9.09 -2.08
N ASN A 10 9.66 -10.40 -2.28
CA ASN A 10 9.48 -11.00 -3.60
C ASN A 10 8.08 -10.69 -4.17
N PHE A 11 7.05 -10.73 -3.32
CA PHE A 11 5.70 -10.33 -3.69
C PHE A 11 5.62 -8.83 -4.06
N CYS A 12 6.24 -7.96 -3.25
CA CYS A 12 6.32 -6.53 -3.55
C CYS A 12 7.06 -6.24 -4.88
N ILE A 13 8.17 -6.93 -5.13
CA ILE A 13 8.93 -6.82 -6.39
C ILE A 13 8.05 -7.26 -7.58
N MET A 14 7.32 -8.34 -7.45
CA MET A 14 6.39 -8.83 -8.48
C MET A 14 5.32 -7.78 -8.80
N LEU A 15 4.71 -7.17 -7.78
CA LEU A 15 3.72 -6.11 -7.95
C LEU A 15 4.32 -4.86 -8.62
N LEU A 16 5.49 -4.42 -8.15
CA LEU A 16 6.20 -3.25 -8.68
C LEU A 16 6.58 -3.43 -10.15
N ASN A 17 6.88 -4.66 -10.56
CA ASN A 17 7.22 -5.02 -11.94
C ASN A 17 5.98 -5.39 -12.78
N GLY A 18 4.78 -4.92 -12.42
CA GLY A 18 3.55 -5.14 -13.19
C GLY A 18 3.17 -6.61 -13.33
N GLY A 19 3.43 -7.41 -12.30
CA GLY A 19 3.08 -8.84 -12.25
C GLY A 19 4.17 -9.79 -12.73
N ILE A 20 5.41 -9.32 -12.90
CA ILE A 20 6.56 -10.14 -13.32
C ILE A 20 7.52 -10.35 -12.15
N TYR A 21 7.94 -11.59 -11.93
CA TYR A 21 8.98 -11.95 -10.98
C TYR A 21 10.01 -12.91 -11.61
N LYS A 22 11.29 -12.55 -11.53
CA LYS A 22 12.41 -13.32 -12.13
C LYS A 22 12.16 -13.74 -13.58
N GLY A 23 11.65 -12.80 -14.39
CA GLY A 23 11.36 -13.03 -15.81
C GLY A 23 10.08 -13.83 -16.10
N LYS A 24 9.38 -14.31 -15.07
CA LYS A 24 8.12 -15.05 -15.22
C LYS A 24 6.93 -14.14 -14.90
N ARG A 25 5.91 -14.16 -15.76
CA ARG A 25 4.64 -13.49 -15.49
C ARG A 25 3.81 -14.30 -14.51
N ILE A 26 3.54 -13.71 -13.35
CA ILE A 26 2.70 -14.28 -12.28
C ILE A 26 1.28 -13.73 -12.37
N LEU A 27 1.14 -12.41 -12.58
CA LEU A 27 -0.13 -11.74 -12.81
C LEU A 27 -0.10 -10.97 -14.13
N SER A 28 -1.24 -10.86 -14.78
CA SER A 28 -1.34 -9.99 -15.97
C SER A 28 -1.22 -8.51 -15.55
N GLU A 29 -0.71 -7.69 -16.43
CA GLU A 29 -0.69 -6.23 -16.24
C GLU A 29 -2.10 -5.68 -15.99
N LYS A 30 -3.08 -6.21 -16.71
CA LYS A 30 -4.49 -5.89 -16.55
C LYS A 30 -4.99 -6.23 -15.14
N SER A 31 -4.54 -7.33 -14.55
CA SER A 31 -4.89 -7.70 -13.17
C SER A 31 -4.34 -6.69 -12.17
N ILE A 32 -3.09 -6.25 -12.34
CA ILE A 32 -2.50 -5.21 -11.48
C ILE A 32 -3.29 -3.91 -11.59
N VAL A 33 -3.60 -3.46 -12.81
CA VAL A 33 -4.40 -2.24 -13.04
C VAL A 33 -5.77 -2.36 -12.37
N VAL A 34 -6.44 -3.50 -12.50
CA VAL A 34 -7.74 -3.72 -11.86
C VAL A 34 -7.63 -3.72 -10.34
N MET A 35 -6.62 -4.39 -9.77
CA MET A 35 -6.41 -4.44 -8.31
C MET A 35 -6.17 -3.06 -7.69
N THR A 36 -5.51 -2.18 -8.42
CA THR A 36 -5.10 -0.85 -7.93
C THR A 36 -6.02 0.28 -8.37
N LYS A 37 -7.12 -0.04 -9.06
CA LYS A 37 -8.15 0.94 -9.42
C LYS A 37 -9.02 1.26 -8.21
N LYS A 38 -9.39 2.53 -8.07
CA LYS A 38 -10.34 3.00 -7.05
C LYS A 38 -11.74 2.44 -7.34
N TYR A 39 -12.33 1.75 -6.36
CA TYR A 39 -13.69 1.21 -6.44
C TYR A 39 -14.61 1.74 -5.33
N SER A 40 -14.07 2.31 -4.25
CA SER A 40 -14.84 2.72 -3.08
C SER A 40 -15.87 3.83 -3.34
N SER A 41 -15.74 4.57 -4.43
CA SER A 41 -16.78 5.53 -4.85
C SER A 41 -18.13 4.86 -5.21
N SER A 42 -18.15 3.54 -5.33
CA SER A 42 -19.35 2.73 -5.61
C SER A 42 -20.02 2.18 -4.35
N TYR A 43 -19.44 2.43 -3.16
CA TYR A 43 -19.95 1.98 -1.88
C TYR A 43 -20.51 3.14 -1.04
N PRO A 44 -21.44 2.90 -0.11
CA PRO A 44 -21.90 3.91 0.82
C PRO A 44 -20.73 4.52 1.62
N GLU A 45 -20.75 5.83 1.82
CA GLU A 45 -19.67 6.58 2.46
C GLU A 45 -19.36 6.11 3.89
N GLU A 46 -20.36 5.53 4.55
CA GLU A 46 -20.26 5.02 5.93
C GLU A 46 -19.32 3.82 6.07
N GLU A 47 -19.18 2.99 5.03
CA GLU A 47 -18.39 1.76 5.10
C GLU A 47 -16.87 1.99 4.93
N TYR A 48 -16.46 3.13 4.37
CA TYR A 48 -15.02 3.44 4.11
C TYR A 48 -14.60 4.85 4.55
N ALA A 49 -15.45 5.51 5.34
CA ALA A 49 -15.20 6.87 5.82
C ALA A 49 -13.83 7.01 6.50
N ASP A 50 -13.37 6.00 7.23
CA ASP A 50 -12.11 6.05 7.96
C ASP A 50 -10.90 6.03 7.02
N VAL A 51 -10.97 5.29 5.92
CA VAL A 51 -9.88 5.21 4.93
C VAL A 51 -9.82 6.48 4.09
N SER A 52 -10.98 7.04 3.74
CA SER A 52 -11.06 8.30 2.98
C SER A 52 -10.53 9.49 3.79
N LYS A 53 -10.74 9.51 5.11
CA LYS A 53 -10.15 10.51 6.03
C LYS A 53 -8.62 10.46 6.07
N LEU A 54 -8.02 9.35 5.66
CA LEU A 54 -6.58 9.19 5.54
C LEU A 54 -6.05 9.49 4.13
N GLY A 55 -6.91 9.88 3.20
CA GLY A 55 -6.56 10.14 1.80
C GLY A 55 -6.56 8.90 0.90
N PHE A 56 -6.98 7.75 1.41
CA PHE A 56 -6.98 6.48 0.69
C PHE A 56 -8.39 6.06 0.23
N ASN A 57 -8.41 5.17 -0.72
CA ASN A 57 -9.59 4.45 -1.21
C ASN A 57 -9.28 2.96 -1.31
N TYR A 58 -10.30 2.15 -1.54
CA TYR A 58 -10.13 0.71 -1.76
C TYR A 58 -10.09 0.36 -3.24
N GLY A 59 -9.07 -0.43 -3.63
CA GLY A 59 -9.04 -1.29 -4.79
C GLY A 59 -9.47 -2.71 -4.44
N PHE A 60 -9.10 -3.72 -5.25
CA PHE A 60 -9.30 -5.12 -4.87
C PHE A 60 -8.20 -5.57 -3.91
N SER A 61 -8.59 -5.82 -2.65
CA SER A 61 -7.67 -6.26 -1.58
C SER A 61 -6.46 -5.35 -1.35
N MET A 62 -6.55 -4.09 -1.76
CA MET A 62 -5.53 -3.06 -1.59
C MET A 62 -6.18 -1.72 -1.23
N PHE A 63 -5.53 -0.94 -0.37
CA PHE A 63 -5.81 0.49 -0.32
C PHE A 63 -5.01 1.20 -1.42
N VAL A 64 -5.54 2.31 -1.91
CA VAL A 64 -4.93 3.13 -2.98
C VAL A 64 -4.97 4.59 -2.56
N LEU A 65 -3.83 5.28 -2.57
CA LEU A 65 -3.76 6.70 -2.22
C LEU A 65 -4.36 7.56 -3.33
N ASP A 66 -5.44 8.23 -3.03
CA ASP A 66 -6.15 9.14 -3.95
C ASP A 66 -5.82 10.61 -3.68
N ASN A 67 -5.71 10.98 -2.40
CA ASN A 67 -5.42 12.36 -2.00
C ASN A 67 -4.15 12.46 -1.13
N PRO A 68 -2.97 12.69 -1.75
CA PRO A 68 -1.70 12.85 -1.03
C PRO A 68 -1.66 14.02 -0.03
N LEU A 69 -2.48 15.06 -0.24
CA LEU A 69 -2.52 16.21 0.66
C LEU A 69 -3.13 15.85 2.01
N ILE A 70 -4.16 14.99 2.00
CA ILE A 70 -4.76 14.46 3.24
C ILE A 70 -3.80 13.48 3.92
N ASP A 71 -3.14 12.61 3.18
CA ASP A 71 -2.15 11.67 3.73
C ASP A 71 -0.98 12.42 4.40
N GLY A 72 -0.47 13.48 3.78
CA GLY A 72 0.53 14.39 4.37
C GLY A 72 1.90 13.77 4.60
N THR A 73 2.21 12.64 3.98
CA THR A 73 3.49 11.94 4.13
C THR A 73 4.50 12.24 3.02
N GLY A 74 4.09 12.95 1.97
CA GLY A 74 4.87 13.15 0.76
C GLY A 74 4.78 11.97 -0.22
N SER A 75 3.94 10.99 0.07
CA SER A 75 3.71 9.85 -0.81
C SER A 75 3.09 10.25 -2.14
N THR A 76 3.43 9.53 -3.18
CA THR A 76 2.91 9.76 -4.54
C THR A 76 1.46 9.29 -4.66
N LYS A 77 0.60 10.05 -5.35
CA LYS A 77 -0.75 9.59 -5.70
C LYS A 77 -0.67 8.27 -6.45
N GLY A 78 -1.54 7.33 -6.08
CA GLY A 78 -1.60 6.00 -6.70
C GLY A 78 -0.70 4.96 -6.05
N ILE A 79 0.01 5.28 -4.94
CA ILE A 79 0.62 4.21 -4.14
C ILE A 79 -0.48 3.28 -3.63
N TYR A 80 -0.18 2.00 -3.56
CA TYR A 80 -1.12 1.00 -3.09
C TYR A 80 -0.44 -0.03 -2.19
N GLY A 81 -1.20 -0.70 -1.35
CA GLY A 81 -0.67 -1.67 -0.40
C GLY A 81 -1.73 -2.20 0.55
N TRP A 82 -1.27 -2.74 1.67
CA TRP A 82 -2.15 -3.22 2.72
C TRP A 82 -1.46 -3.23 4.09
N SER A 83 -2.26 -3.39 5.13
CA SER A 83 -1.80 -3.53 6.51
C SER A 83 -2.33 -4.81 7.13
N GLY A 84 -1.52 -5.42 7.99
CA GLY A 84 -1.92 -6.61 8.73
C GLY A 84 -2.33 -6.29 10.17
N TYR A 85 -3.12 -7.18 10.76
CA TYR A 85 -3.64 -7.07 12.13
C TYR A 85 -2.55 -6.85 13.21
N HIS A 86 -1.34 -7.37 12.97
CA HIS A 86 -0.20 -7.20 13.88
C HIS A 86 0.69 -6.00 13.55
N GLY A 87 0.16 -5.00 12.85
CA GLY A 87 0.88 -3.77 12.52
C GLY A 87 1.88 -3.92 11.37
N THR A 88 1.89 -5.05 10.67
CA THR A 88 2.66 -5.18 9.43
C THR A 88 2.07 -4.26 8.37
N HIS A 89 2.94 -3.71 7.52
CA HIS A 89 2.51 -2.76 6.50
C HIS A 89 3.39 -2.89 5.27
N PHE A 90 2.80 -2.77 4.09
CA PHE A 90 3.55 -2.59 2.86
C PHE A 90 2.85 -1.60 1.94
N TRP A 91 3.65 -0.93 1.13
CA TRP A 91 3.17 -0.11 0.04
C TRP A 91 4.06 -0.23 -1.18
N ILE A 92 3.49 -0.04 -2.34
CA ILE A 92 4.15 -0.01 -3.65
C ILE A 92 3.98 1.39 -4.22
N ASP A 93 5.06 2.01 -4.66
CA ASP A 93 5.06 3.25 -5.42
C ASP A 93 5.57 2.99 -6.85
N PRO A 94 4.67 2.83 -7.81
CA PRO A 94 5.06 2.61 -9.21
C PRO A 94 5.77 3.82 -9.82
N THR A 95 5.44 5.03 -9.37
CA THR A 95 6.01 6.27 -9.91
C THR A 95 7.47 6.43 -9.51
N LYS A 96 7.79 6.20 -8.25
CA LYS A 96 9.17 6.25 -7.74
C LYS A 96 9.92 4.91 -7.89
N LYS A 97 9.27 3.88 -8.45
CA LYS A 97 9.81 2.53 -8.62
C LYS A 97 10.37 1.94 -7.34
N MET A 98 9.65 2.11 -6.25
CA MET A 98 10.05 1.62 -4.94
C MET A 98 8.88 0.95 -4.22
N PHE A 99 9.21 0.17 -3.21
CA PHE A 99 8.24 -0.32 -2.23
C PHE A 99 8.80 -0.16 -0.82
N GLY A 100 7.89 -0.08 0.14
CA GLY A 100 8.23 -0.18 1.55
C GLY A 100 7.56 -1.39 2.17
N LEU A 101 8.27 -2.03 3.08
CA LEU A 101 7.81 -3.19 3.82
C LEU A 101 8.21 -3.05 5.28
N PHE A 102 7.22 -3.12 6.16
CA PHE A 102 7.40 -3.05 7.60
C PHE A 102 6.80 -4.30 8.26
N MET A 103 7.61 -5.02 8.99
CA MET A 103 7.18 -6.19 9.74
C MET A 103 7.24 -5.89 11.23
N SER A 104 6.12 -6.09 11.90
CA SER A 104 6.02 -5.96 13.35
C SER A 104 5.18 -7.09 13.94
N ARG A 105 5.21 -7.22 15.26
CA ARG A 105 4.32 -8.11 16.02
C ARG A 105 3.58 -7.31 17.08
N HIS A 106 3.07 -6.17 16.69
CA HIS A 106 2.26 -5.34 17.58
C HIS A 106 0.78 -5.46 17.20
N ARG A 107 -0.08 -5.68 18.20
CA ARG A 107 -1.51 -5.81 17.96
C ARG A 107 -2.05 -4.49 17.42
N GLN A 108 -2.97 -4.57 16.48
CA GLN A 108 -3.57 -3.37 15.86
C GLN A 108 -4.12 -2.42 16.92
N SER A 109 -3.66 -1.18 16.86
CA SER A 109 -4.11 -0.06 17.68
C SER A 109 -4.08 1.21 16.82
N GLU A 110 -4.70 2.27 17.26
CA GLU A 110 -4.67 3.57 16.56
C GLU A 110 -3.24 4.05 16.30
N SER A 111 -2.31 3.77 17.22
CA SER A 111 -0.89 4.09 17.07
C SER A 111 -0.21 3.42 15.87
N ASN A 112 -0.74 2.31 15.35
CA ASN A 112 -0.16 1.67 14.17
C ASN A 112 -0.31 2.52 12.91
N ILE A 113 -1.39 3.28 12.78
CA ILE A 113 -1.60 4.20 11.65
C ILE A 113 -0.54 5.30 11.70
N ASP A 114 -0.28 5.85 12.87
CA ASP A 114 0.74 6.89 13.04
C ASP A 114 2.14 6.37 12.70
N VAL A 115 2.49 5.19 13.19
CA VAL A 115 3.78 4.55 12.87
C VAL A 115 3.93 4.33 11.37
N GLN A 116 2.90 3.87 10.68
CA GLN A 116 2.91 3.68 9.24
C GLN A 116 3.05 5.00 8.47
N LYS A 117 2.38 6.06 8.93
CA LYS A 117 2.51 7.41 8.34
C LYS A 117 3.92 7.97 8.56
N GLU A 118 4.46 7.88 9.77
CA GLU A 118 5.81 8.36 10.07
C GLU A 118 6.88 7.60 9.28
N LEU A 119 6.73 6.29 9.12
CA LEU A 119 7.62 5.49 8.29
C LEU A 119 7.61 5.97 6.83
N ARG A 120 6.42 6.15 6.24
CA ARG A 120 6.31 6.70 4.88
C ARG A 120 6.91 8.10 4.80
N ARG A 121 6.60 8.97 5.75
CA ARG A 121 7.15 10.34 5.79
C ARG A 121 8.68 10.34 5.81
N ALA A 122 9.29 9.50 6.63
CA ALA A 122 10.75 9.37 6.70
C ALA A 122 11.35 8.87 5.38
N VAL A 123 10.72 7.89 4.73
CA VAL A 123 11.17 7.38 3.43
C VAL A 123 11.06 8.45 2.35
N TYR A 124 9.90 9.09 2.20
CA TYR A 124 9.68 10.08 1.14
C TYR A 124 10.49 11.37 1.32
N LYS A 125 10.77 11.78 2.56
CA LYS A 125 11.68 12.92 2.84
C LYS A 125 13.09 12.70 2.31
N ASN A 126 13.56 11.45 2.30
CA ASN A 126 14.92 11.09 1.89
C ASN A 126 15.00 10.56 0.44
N ALA A 127 13.87 10.36 -0.22
CA ALA A 127 13.79 9.85 -1.59
C ALA A 127 13.62 10.95 -2.67
N ASN A 128 13.74 12.21 -2.27
CA ASN A 128 13.68 13.39 -3.16
C ASN A 128 15.08 13.90 -3.50
#